data_b195bdcad61f831f85003cd812c35f7c
#
_entry.id   b195bdcad61f831f85003cd812c35f7c
#
_cell.length_a   1.000
_cell.length_b   1.000
_cell.length_c   1.000
_cell.angle_alpha   90.00
_cell.angle_beta   90.00
_cell.angle_gamma   90.00
#
_symmetry.space_group_name_H-M   'P 1'
#
loop_
_entity.id
_entity.type
_entity.pdbx_description
1 polymer ?
#
loop_
_entity_poly.entity_id
_entity_poly.type
_entity_poly.pdbx_seq_one_letter_code
_entity_poly.pdbx_strand_id
1 'polypeptide(L)'
;LMPELQITQEYTGHSTYLVYLLPMWREFLDFDTYSEGRGSTVKSIITGKTASYPFRAIAGVANTGDLQNWTGHHFAQANWFAFGRLAWNPDEETEKITSEWIKSTWNCDEQTLKVIEQMMMPTWDRFVRSHSPYSLGLTTLVKCHYKAGFGIRANKEWKISKESIGNDRTVDGADYVSQYWG
;
A
#
# COMPACT_ATOMS: atom_id res chain seq x y z
N LEU A 1 14.35 -14.67 -3.35
CA LEU A 1 13.10 -13.96 -3.12
C LEU A 1 12.72 -13.19 -4.38
N MET A 2 11.50 -13.36 -4.84
CA MET A 2 10.92 -12.61 -5.96
C MET A 2 9.53 -12.14 -5.50
N PRO A 3 9.44 -10.94 -4.90
CA PRO A 3 8.17 -10.41 -4.43
C PRO A 3 7.29 -9.96 -5.60
N GLU A 4 6.00 -10.03 -5.40
CA GLU A 4 4.98 -9.43 -6.23
C GLU A 4 4.28 -8.32 -5.46
N LEU A 5 4.17 -7.14 -6.05
CA LEU A 5 3.53 -5.99 -5.45
C LEU A 5 2.28 -5.59 -6.22
N GLN A 6 1.22 -5.32 -5.49
CA GLN A 6 0.01 -4.75 -6.05
C GLN A 6 0.26 -3.29 -6.44
N ILE A 7 0.11 -2.95 -7.73
CA ILE A 7 0.26 -1.59 -8.24
C ILE A 7 -1.06 -0.83 -8.15
N THR A 8 -2.17 -1.53 -8.38
CA THR A 8 -3.49 -0.93 -8.23
C THR A 8 -3.91 -0.85 -6.78
N GLN A 9 -4.79 0.09 -6.48
CA GLN A 9 -5.34 0.31 -5.15
C GLN A 9 -6.48 -0.66 -4.82
N GLU A 10 -6.41 -1.90 -5.28
CA GLU A 10 -7.51 -2.86 -5.17
C GLU A 10 -8.00 -3.06 -3.74
N TYR A 11 -7.08 -3.18 -2.79
CA TYR A 11 -7.40 -3.33 -1.37
C TYR A 11 -7.28 -2.01 -0.58
N THR A 12 -6.96 -0.93 -1.25
CA THR A 12 -6.86 0.41 -0.67
C THR A 12 -7.93 1.37 -1.19
N GLY A 13 -9.08 0.81 -1.59
CA GLY A 13 -10.27 1.58 -1.96
C GLY A 13 -10.42 1.91 -3.44
N HIS A 14 -9.61 1.34 -4.32
CA HIS A 14 -9.61 1.60 -5.78
C HIS A 14 -9.63 3.10 -6.12
N SER A 15 -10.52 3.49 -7.02
CA SER A 15 -10.73 4.89 -7.39
C SER A 15 -11.49 5.72 -6.35
N THR A 16 -11.95 5.11 -5.25
CA THR A 16 -12.67 5.82 -4.19
C THR A 16 -11.73 6.64 -3.30
N TYR A 17 -10.48 6.21 -3.17
CA TYR A 17 -9.46 6.88 -2.36
C TYR A 17 -8.24 7.23 -3.19
N LEU A 18 -7.68 8.42 -2.92
CA LEU A 18 -6.43 8.86 -3.52
C LEU A 18 -5.25 8.36 -2.67
N VAL A 19 -4.83 7.11 -2.88
CA VAL A 19 -3.69 6.54 -2.14
C VAL A 19 -2.47 6.41 -3.03
N TYR A 20 -1.40 7.08 -2.65
CA TYR A 20 -0.08 6.93 -3.26
C TYR A 20 0.67 5.81 -2.54
N LEU A 21 0.99 4.74 -3.26
CA LEU A 21 1.49 3.51 -2.68
C LEU A 21 3.02 3.47 -2.49
N LEU A 22 3.75 4.43 -3.02
CA LEU A 22 5.21 4.45 -2.91
C LEU A 22 5.72 4.38 -1.46
N PRO A 23 5.13 5.10 -0.47
CA PRO A 23 5.54 4.95 0.92
C PRO A 23 5.36 3.52 1.46
N MET A 24 4.25 2.87 1.13
CA MET A 24 4.01 1.46 1.51
C MET A 24 5.09 0.53 0.95
N TRP A 25 5.42 0.67 -0.33
CA TRP A 25 6.45 -0.18 -0.94
C TRP A 25 7.84 0.11 -0.38
N ARG A 26 8.11 1.35 0.02
CA ARG A 26 9.35 1.70 0.71
C ARG A 26 9.44 1.01 2.06
N GLU A 27 8.39 1.06 2.87
CA GLU A 27 8.30 0.33 4.13
C GLU A 27 8.54 -1.17 3.94
N PHE A 28 7.91 -1.76 2.92
CA PHE A 28 8.09 -3.17 2.57
C PHE A 28 9.53 -3.49 2.18
N LEU A 29 10.15 -2.69 1.30
CA LEU A 29 11.53 -2.91 0.85
C LEU A 29 12.56 -2.74 1.96
N ASP A 30 12.31 -1.85 2.89
CA ASP A 30 13.19 -1.58 4.03
C ASP A 30 12.90 -2.48 5.25
N PHE A 31 11.83 -3.29 5.19
CA PHE A 31 11.51 -4.25 6.26
C PHE A 31 12.65 -5.26 6.44
N ASP A 32 13.13 -5.38 7.69
CA ASP A 32 14.18 -6.34 8.05
C ASP A 32 13.57 -7.71 8.28
N THR A 33 13.96 -8.67 7.46
CA THR A 33 13.49 -10.06 7.56
C THR A 33 14.25 -10.88 8.61
N TYR A 34 15.39 -10.38 9.04
CA TYR A 34 16.35 -11.10 9.92
C TYR A 34 16.83 -12.46 9.39
N SER A 35 16.59 -12.77 8.11
CA SER A 35 16.90 -14.09 7.51
C SER A 35 18.38 -14.49 7.60
N GLU A 36 19.27 -13.51 7.50
CA GLU A 36 20.73 -13.68 7.64
C GLU A 36 21.27 -12.77 8.77
N GLY A 37 20.44 -12.45 9.75
CA GLY A 37 20.74 -11.52 10.82
C GLY A 37 20.22 -10.11 10.56
N ARG A 38 20.51 -9.19 11.47
CA ARG A 38 20.04 -7.80 11.40
C ARG A 38 20.56 -7.10 10.13
N GLY A 39 19.67 -6.41 9.44
CA GLY A 39 19.98 -5.70 8.18
C GLY A 39 19.64 -6.52 6.94
N SER A 40 19.08 -7.73 7.10
CA SER A 40 18.59 -8.56 5.99
C SER A 40 17.26 -8.02 5.46
N THR A 41 17.26 -6.79 4.95
CA THR A 41 16.04 -6.17 4.42
C THR A 41 15.55 -6.89 3.17
N VAL A 42 14.24 -6.79 2.88
CA VAL A 42 13.67 -7.29 1.62
C VAL A 42 14.49 -6.77 0.44
N LYS A 43 14.79 -5.48 0.42
CA LYS A 43 15.62 -4.82 -0.58
C LYS A 43 17.01 -5.46 -0.70
N SER A 44 17.67 -5.73 0.40
CA SER A 44 19.01 -6.34 0.38
C SER A 44 19.00 -7.77 -0.16
N ILE A 45 17.93 -8.50 0.06
CA ILE A 45 17.75 -9.85 -0.47
C ILE A 45 17.50 -9.81 -1.99
N ILE A 46 16.55 -8.99 -2.45
CA ILE A 46 16.19 -8.92 -3.88
C ILE A 46 17.31 -8.30 -4.74
N THR A 47 18.15 -7.45 -4.15
CA THR A 47 19.34 -6.92 -4.85
C THR A 47 20.56 -7.85 -4.78
N GLY A 48 20.47 -8.90 -3.94
CA GLY A 48 21.55 -9.88 -3.75
C GLY A 48 22.68 -9.40 -2.87
N LYS A 49 22.47 -8.36 -2.07
CA LYS A 49 23.45 -7.89 -1.08
C LYS A 49 23.56 -8.85 0.11
N THR A 50 22.45 -9.45 0.51
CA THR A 50 22.38 -10.38 1.66
C THR A 50 22.54 -11.82 1.23
N ALA A 51 21.90 -12.25 0.13
CA ALA A 51 21.96 -13.62 -0.35
C ALA A 51 22.08 -13.65 -1.88
N SER A 52 22.93 -14.54 -2.37
CA SER A 52 23.13 -14.70 -3.82
C SER A 52 22.17 -15.73 -4.38
N TYR A 53 21.13 -15.28 -5.05
CA TYR A 53 20.21 -16.13 -5.82
C TYR A 53 20.44 -15.92 -7.32
N PRO A 54 20.34 -16.99 -8.14
CA PRO A 54 20.58 -16.89 -9.58
C PRO A 54 19.55 -16.02 -10.30
N PHE A 55 18.33 -15.97 -9.77
CA PHE A 55 17.25 -15.16 -10.32
C PHE A 55 16.69 -14.24 -9.24
N ARG A 56 16.54 -12.97 -9.59
CA ARG A 56 16.05 -11.92 -8.73
C ARG A 56 15.14 -11.01 -9.54
N ALA A 57 13.97 -10.74 -9.03
CA ALA A 57 13.02 -9.86 -9.68
C ALA A 57 12.06 -9.28 -8.65
N ILE A 58 11.41 -8.20 -9.03
CA ILE A 58 10.22 -7.69 -8.39
C ILE A 58 9.15 -7.58 -9.48
N ALA A 59 8.03 -8.23 -9.26
CA ALA A 59 6.90 -8.20 -10.17
C ALA A 59 5.84 -7.22 -9.66
N GLY A 60 5.14 -6.59 -10.57
CA GLY A 60 3.97 -5.77 -10.26
C GLY A 60 2.73 -6.35 -10.91
N VAL A 61 1.65 -6.39 -10.16
CA VAL A 61 0.35 -6.81 -10.66
C VAL A 61 -0.66 -5.67 -10.60
N ALA A 62 -1.48 -5.53 -11.62
CA ALA A 62 -2.43 -4.45 -11.71
C ALA A 62 -3.66 -4.82 -12.52
N ASN A 63 -4.81 -4.41 -12.01
CA ASN A 63 -6.05 -4.33 -12.78
C ASN A 63 -6.17 -2.93 -13.37
N THR A 64 -6.07 -2.80 -14.67
CA THR A 64 -6.08 -1.49 -15.34
C THR A 64 -7.49 -0.97 -15.62
N GLY A 65 -8.49 -1.86 -15.62
CA GLY A 65 -9.84 -1.49 -15.98
C GLY A 65 -9.95 -0.97 -17.42
N ASP A 66 -10.99 -0.21 -17.68
CA ASP A 66 -11.29 0.40 -18.98
C ASP A 66 -11.22 1.93 -18.97
N LEU A 67 -10.75 2.54 -17.90
CA LEU A 67 -10.62 3.98 -17.75
C LEU A 67 -9.35 4.51 -18.43
N GLN A 68 -9.42 5.68 -19.04
CA GLN A 68 -8.31 6.30 -19.79
C GLN A 68 -7.05 6.52 -18.95
N ASN A 69 -7.19 6.80 -17.66
CA ASN A 69 -6.08 7.02 -16.72
C ASN A 69 -5.85 5.85 -15.77
N TRP A 70 -6.20 4.65 -16.21
CA TRP A 70 -5.90 3.38 -15.55
C TRP A 70 -6.49 3.27 -14.16
N THR A 71 -7.35 3.34 -13.58
CA THR A 71 -7.93 3.30 -12.25
C THR A 71 -8.60 4.59 -11.79
N GLY A 72 -8.82 5.53 -12.71
CA GLY A 72 -9.77 6.61 -12.48
C GLY A 72 -9.19 7.92 -11.96
N HIS A 73 -7.90 7.97 -11.56
CA HIS A 73 -7.28 9.22 -11.08
C HIS A 73 -5.76 9.26 -11.30
N HIS A 74 -5.19 10.45 -11.25
CA HIS A 74 -3.76 10.66 -11.55
C HIS A 74 -2.81 9.89 -10.60
N PHE A 75 -3.14 9.73 -9.33
CA PHE A 75 -2.28 8.97 -8.40
C PHE A 75 -2.16 7.50 -8.76
N ALA A 76 -3.10 6.94 -9.50
CA ALA A 76 -2.94 5.61 -10.06
C ALA A 76 -1.80 5.55 -11.08
N GLN A 77 -1.66 6.57 -11.93
CA GLN A 77 -0.49 6.70 -12.82
C GLN A 77 0.80 6.91 -12.02
N ALA A 78 0.75 7.70 -10.94
CA ALA A 78 1.88 7.89 -10.05
C ALA A 78 2.35 6.57 -9.45
N ASN A 79 1.42 5.69 -9.07
CA ASN A 79 1.74 4.36 -8.56
C ASN A 79 2.49 3.50 -9.59
N TRP A 80 2.06 3.50 -10.86
CA TRP A 80 2.77 2.81 -11.93
C TRP A 80 4.18 3.35 -12.14
N PHE A 81 4.32 4.67 -12.21
CA PHE A 81 5.61 5.33 -12.35
C PHE A 81 6.54 4.97 -11.18
N ALA A 82 6.06 5.10 -9.96
CA ALA A 82 6.80 4.81 -8.75
C ALA A 82 7.22 3.35 -8.66
N PHE A 83 6.32 2.41 -9.00
CA PHE A 83 6.66 1.00 -9.05
C PHE A 83 7.80 0.74 -10.04
N GLY A 84 7.71 1.26 -11.27
CA GLY A 84 8.75 1.09 -12.28
C GLY A 84 10.12 1.63 -11.82
N ARG A 85 10.14 2.78 -11.14
CA ARG A 85 11.36 3.38 -10.59
C ARG A 85 11.97 2.51 -9.49
N LEU A 86 11.15 2.03 -8.53
CA LEU A 86 11.61 1.14 -7.46
C LEU A 86 12.04 -0.24 -7.95
N ALA A 87 11.36 -0.79 -8.95
CA ALA A 87 11.74 -2.08 -9.54
C ALA A 87 13.09 -1.99 -10.26
N TRP A 88 13.38 -0.84 -10.87
CA TRP A 88 14.66 -0.57 -11.51
C TRP A 88 15.78 -0.26 -10.51
N ASN A 89 15.49 0.62 -9.56
CA ASN A 89 16.44 1.01 -8.51
C ASN A 89 15.75 1.06 -7.14
N PRO A 90 15.82 -0.03 -6.35
CA PRO A 90 15.21 -0.07 -5.02
C PRO A 90 15.82 0.89 -3.99
N ASP A 91 16.98 1.46 -4.28
CA ASP A 91 17.66 2.45 -3.44
C ASP A 91 17.27 3.91 -3.79
N GLU A 92 16.44 4.12 -4.83
CA GLU A 92 16.03 5.47 -5.24
C GLU A 92 15.21 6.17 -4.16
N GLU A 93 15.49 7.45 -3.94
CA GLU A 93 14.82 8.26 -2.93
C GLU A 93 13.34 8.52 -3.27
N THR A 94 12.47 8.37 -2.30
CA THR A 94 11.00 8.49 -2.46
C THR A 94 10.60 9.87 -2.97
N GLU A 95 11.18 10.91 -2.40
CA GLU A 95 10.95 12.31 -2.75
C GLU A 95 11.37 12.61 -4.19
N LYS A 96 12.49 12.00 -4.63
CA LYS A 96 12.97 12.16 -5.99
C LYS A 96 12.01 11.53 -6.99
N ILE A 97 11.57 10.29 -6.75
CA ILE A 97 10.59 9.60 -7.60
C ILE A 97 9.30 10.43 -7.70
N THR A 98 8.82 10.93 -6.57
CA THR A 98 7.59 11.71 -6.49
C THR A 98 7.71 13.03 -7.28
N SER A 99 8.80 13.78 -7.06
CA SER A 99 9.02 15.05 -7.75
C SER A 99 9.21 14.88 -9.26
N GLU A 100 9.89 13.82 -9.68
CA GLU A 100 10.04 13.51 -11.12
C GLU A 100 8.69 13.22 -11.78
N TRP A 101 7.81 12.44 -11.11
CA TRP A 101 6.47 12.18 -11.64
C TRP A 101 5.64 13.45 -11.71
N ILE A 102 5.66 14.30 -10.68
CA ILE A 102 4.93 15.56 -10.65
C ILE A 102 5.39 16.46 -11.81
N LYS A 103 6.69 16.64 -11.97
CA LYS A 103 7.27 17.46 -13.06
C LYS A 103 6.94 16.93 -14.45
N SER A 104 6.86 15.61 -14.60
CA SER A 104 6.53 14.96 -15.86
C SER A 104 5.03 15.06 -16.20
N THR A 105 4.19 15.21 -15.18
CA THR A 105 2.72 15.23 -15.33
C THR A 105 2.18 16.65 -15.49
N TRP A 106 2.73 17.60 -14.73
CA TRP A 106 2.28 19.00 -14.74
C TRP A 106 3.46 19.95 -14.93
N ASN A 107 3.26 20.94 -15.79
CA ASN A 107 4.19 22.05 -15.90
C ASN A 107 3.89 23.04 -14.75
N CYS A 108 4.51 22.84 -13.60
CA CYS A 108 4.25 23.61 -12.40
C CYS A 108 5.56 24.20 -11.81
N ASP A 109 5.40 25.26 -11.03
CA ASP A 109 6.49 25.85 -10.29
C ASP A 109 6.85 25.02 -9.03
N GLU A 110 7.96 25.34 -8.40
CA GLU A 110 8.44 24.63 -7.20
C GLU A 110 7.48 24.73 -6.01
N GLN A 111 6.71 25.79 -5.90
CA GLN A 111 5.73 25.92 -4.82
C GLN A 111 4.56 24.96 -5.04
N THR A 112 4.03 24.91 -6.25
CA THR A 112 2.97 23.98 -6.63
C THR A 112 3.42 22.53 -6.52
N LEU A 113 4.66 22.23 -6.93
CA LEU A 113 5.25 20.91 -6.77
C LEU A 113 5.22 20.45 -5.32
N LYS A 114 5.70 21.29 -4.40
CA LYS A 114 5.71 20.98 -2.96
C LYS A 114 4.31 20.75 -2.39
N VAL A 115 3.33 21.51 -2.85
CA VAL A 115 1.93 21.30 -2.42
C VAL A 115 1.41 19.94 -2.89
N ILE A 116 1.65 19.57 -4.14
CA ILE A 116 1.23 18.25 -4.68
C ILE A 116 1.93 17.12 -3.91
N GLU A 117 3.22 17.23 -3.68
CA GLU A 117 3.99 16.26 -2.91
C GLU A 117 3.44 16.09 -1.47
N GLN A 118 3.14 17.20 -0.79
CA GLN A 118 2.52 17.19 0.54
C GLN A 118 1.10 16.59 0.55
N MET A 119 0.40 16.64 -0.57
CA MET A 119 -0.89 15.95 -0.72
C MET A 119 -0.71 14.45 -0.93
N MET A 120 0.27 14.04 -1.73
CA MET A 120 0.49 12.64 -2.13
C MET A 120 1.09 11.79 -1.02
N MET A 121 2.24 12.23 -0.48
CA MET A 121 3.08 11.44 0.41
C MET A 121 2.36 10.93 1.67
N PRO A 122 1.52 11.70 2.37
CA PRO A 122 0.87 11.21 3.58
C PRO A 122 -0.39 10.37 3.33
N THR A 123 -0.77 10.12 2.07
CA THR A 123 -2.04 9.42 1.77
C THR A 123 -2.06 7.99 2.27
N TRP A 124 -0.93 7.28 2.21
CA TRP A 124 -0.80 5.92 2.74
C TRP A 124 -1.01 5.88 4.26
N ASP A 125 -0.28 6.69 5.01
CA ASP A 125 -0.41 6.76 6.47
C ASP A 125 -1.83 7.16 6.89
N ARG A 126 -2.43 8.13 6.21
CA ARG A 126 -3.83 8.53 6.45
C ARG A 126 -4.81 7.40 6.17
N PHE A 127 -4.59 6.66 5.08
CA PHE A 127 -5.41 5.49 4.75
C PHE A 127 -5.31 4.45 5.86
N VAL A 128 -4.11 4.05 6.27
CA VAL A 128 -3.88 3.08 7.34
C VAL A 128 -4.56 3.52 8.63
N ARG A 129 -4.35 4.76 9.05
CA ARG A 129 -4.96 5.31 10.28
C ARG A 129 -6.47 5.37 10.23
N SER A 130 -7.04 5.64 9.06
CA SER A 130 -8.51 5.71 8.91
C SER A 130 -9.16 4.33 8.91
N HIS A 131 -8.44 3.28 8.53
CA HIS A 131 -8.99 1.92 8.39
C HIS A 131 -8.68 1.03 9.60
N SER A 132 -7.52 1.17 10.22
CA SER A 132 -7.08 0.32 11.32
C SER A 132 -8.02 0.30 12.53
N PRO A 133 -8.61 1.42 13.00
CA PRO A 133 -9.53 1.40 14.14
C PRO A 133 -10.94 0.90 13.79
N TYR A 134 -11.32 0.87 12.51
CA TYR A 134 -12.70 0.65 12.09
C TYR A 134 -12.97 -0.75 11.53
N SER A 135 -12.00 -1.63 11.59
CA SER A 135 -12.05 -3.01 11.13
C SER A 135 -11.85 -3.25 9.63
N LEU A 136 -11.41 -4.45 9.33
CA LEU A 136 -11.35 -5.01 7.97
C LEU A 136 -12.72 -4.97 7.26
N GLY A 137 -13.81 -4.92 7.99
CA GLY A 137 -15.17 -4.84 7.45
C GLY A 137 -15.49 -3.56 6.68
N LEU A 138 -14.67 -2.51 6.81
CA LEU A 138 -14.82 -1.30 5.99
C LEU A 138 -14.31 -1.46 4.57
N THR A 139 -13.42 -2.41 4.34
CA THR A 139 -12.89 -2.70 3.00
C THR A 139 -13.75 -3.69 2.23
N THR A 140 -14.63 -4.42 2.92
CA THR A 140 -15.41 -5.50 2.30
C THR A 140 -16.89 -5.40 2.65
N LEU A 141 -17.64 -4.71 1.84
CA LEU A 141 -19.08 -4.90 1.80
C LEU A 141 -19.41 -6.29 1.21
N VAL A 142 -20.38 -6.97 1.82
CA VAL A 142 -20.97 -8.16 1.21
C VAL A 142 -21.39 -7.83 -0.23
N LYS A 143 -20.77 -8.48 -1.20
CA LYS A 143 -20.92 -8.26 -2.65
C LYS A 143 -20.19 -7.04 -3.25
N CYS A 144 -19.39 -6.32 -2.49
CA CYS A 144 -18.63 -5.20 -3.05
C CYS A 144 -17.34 -5.00 -2.27
N HIS A 145 -16.22 -5.49 -2.76
CA HIS A 145 -14.92 -5.45 -2.08
C HIS A 145 -14.42 -4.03 -1.73
N TYR A 146 -15.07 -2.98 -2.23
CA TYR A 146 -14.43 -1.67 -2.33
C TYR A 146 -15.31 -0.52 -1.87
N LYS A 147 -16.47 -0.81 -1.31
CA LYS A 147 -17.37 0.23 -0.85
C LYS A 147 -17.22 0.44 0.65
N ALA A 148 -16.47 1.46 1.03
CA ALA A 148 -16.43 1.90 2.42
C ALA A 148 -17.79 2.48 2.83
N GLY A 149 -18.21 2.20 4.05
CA GLY A 149 -19.43 2.78 4.59
C GLY A 149 -19.47 2.63 6.10
N PHE A 150 -19.99 3.65 6.78
CA PHE A 150 -20.21 3.61 8.22
C PHE A 150 -21.34 2.63 8.55
N GLY A 151 -21.16 1.86 9.63
CA GLY A 151 -22.20 0.98 10.15
C GLY A 151 -22.47 -0.28 9.35
N ILE A 152 -21.57 -0.64 8.44
CA ILE A 152 -21.69 -1.88 7.70
C ILE A 152 -21.25 -3.03 8.58
N ARG A 153 -22.17 -3.92 8.85
CA ARG A 153 -21.87 -5.16 9.57
C ARG A 153 -21.11 -6.09 8.66
N ALA A 154 -19.90 -6.45 9.03
CA ALA A 154 -19.22 -7.55 8.43
C ALA A 154 -20.00 -8.86 8.66
N ASN A 155 -19.78 -9.80 7.78
CA ASN A 155 -20.41 -11.10 7.82
C ASN A 155 -20.16 -11.77 9.19
N LYS A 156 -21.08 -12.63 9.66
CA LYS A 156 -20.96 -13.37 10.92
C LYS A 156 -19.63 -14.15 11.06
N GLU A 157 -18.98 -14.45 9.96
CA GLU A 157 -17.70 -15.17 9.90
C GLU A 157 -16.51 -14.36 10.45
N TRP A 158 -16.61 -13.05 10.53
CA TRP A 158 -15.52 -12.15 10.93
C TRP A 158 -15.60 -11.71 12.40
N LYS A 159 -16.49 -12.26 13.19
CA LYS A 159 -16.66 -12.00 14.63
C LYS A 159 -16.52 -10.53 15.04
N ILE A 160 -17.08 -9.63 14.26
CA ILE A 160 -17.08 -8.21 14.62
C ILE A 160 -18.19 -7.97 15.63
N SER A 161 -17.85 -7.39 16.77
CA SER A 161 -18.79 -7.03 17.81
C SER A 161 -19.94 -6.22 17.27
N LYS A 162 -21.17 -6.54 17.69
CA LYS A 162 -22.38 -5.84 17.28
C LYS A 162 -22.44 -4.39 17.76
N GLU A 163 -21.61 -4.03 18.72
CA GLU A 163 -21.72 -2.79 19.50
C GLU A 163 -20.53 -1.86 19.30
N SER A 164 -19.43 -2.32 18.68
CA SER A 164 -18.27 -1.50 18.44
C SER A 164 -18.18 -1.06 16.97
N ILE A 165 -18.01 0.22 16.79
CA ILE A 165 -17.49 0.78 15.55
C ILE A 165 -15.98 0.55 15.59
N GLY A 166 -15.52 -0.63 15.20
CA GLY A 166 -14.10 -0.93 15.20
C GLY A 166 -13.77 -2.42 15.24
N ASN A 167 -12.49 -2.74 15.11
CA ASN A 167 -11.96 -4.07 15.31
C ASN A 167 -11.91 -4.39 16.81
N ASP A 168 -12.73 -5.32 17.20
CA ASP A 168 -12.52 -5.96 18.48
C ASP A 168 -11.35 -6.94 18.32
N ARG A 169 -10.21 -6.60 18.95
CA ARG A 169 -8.97 -7.40 18.90
C ARG A 169 -8.93 -8.50 19.97
N THR A 170 -9.94 -8.56 20.82
CA THR A 170 -10.03 -9.55 21.89
C THR A 170 -10.46 -10.93 21.36
N VAL A 171 -10.38 -11.94 22.22
CA VAL A 171 -10.85 -13.29 21.93
C VAL A 171 -12.34 -13.34 21.55
N ASP A 172 -13.12 -12.38 21.99
CA ASP A 172 -14.54 -12.28 21.66
C ASP A 172 -14.79 -11.62 20.30
N GLY A 173 -13.76 -11.02 19.71
CA GLY A 173 -13.76 -10.36 18.41
C GLY A 173 -12.95 -11.08 17.34
N ALA A 174 -12.10 -10.34 16.65
CA ALA A 174 -11.26 -10.86 15.56
C ALA A 174 -10.04 -11.65 16.04
N ASP A 175 -9.75 -11.62 17.34
CA ASP A 175 -8.71 -12.38 18.02
C ASP A 175 -7.30 -12.27 17.40
N TYR A 176 -6.91 -11.04 17.03
CA TYR A 176 -5.58 -10.83 16.45
C TYR A 176 -4.43 -11.05 17.42
N VAL A 177 -4.72 -11.09 18.71
CA VAL A 177 -3.69 -11.14 19.75
C VAL A 177 -3.30 -12.57 20.08
N SER A 178 -4.26 -13.49 20.17
CA SER A 178 -3.98 -14.87 20.62
C SER A 178 -3.08 -15.65 19.66
N GLN A 179 -3.12 -15.33 18.38
CA GLN A 179 -2.24 -15.97 17.39
C GLN A 179 -0.75 -15.62 17.56
N TYR A 180 -0.43 -14.61 18.37
CA TYR A 180 0.96 -14.21 18.66
C TYR A 180 1.45 -14.69 20.05
N TRP A 181 0.59 -15.32 20.83
CA TRP A 181 0.88 -15.81 22.17
C TRP A 181 0.79 -17.36 22.22
N GLY A 182 1.37 -18.02 21.24
CA GLY A 182 1.49 -19.45 21.20
C GLY A 182 2.84 -19.94 21.71
#